data_6085764ea4f8bc3c027cd02c75208875
#
_entry.id   6085764ea4f8bc3c027cd02c75208875
#
_cell.length_a   1.000
_cell.length_b   1.000
_cell.length_c   1.000
_cell.angle_alpha   90.00
_cell.angle_beta   90.00
_cell.angle_gamma   90.00
#
_symmetry.space_group_name_H-M   'P 1'
#
loop_
_entity.id
_entity.type
_entity.pdbx_description
1 polymer ?
#
loop_
_entity_poly.entity_id
_entity_poly.type
_entity_poly.pdbx_seq_one_letter_code
_entity_poly.pdbx_strand_id
1 'polypeptide(L)'
;MSLAAVGEARRVLEQEQSRLAAARARLNQVDEERRALERYAPAYRALLAAGIVGPEQRVNWIDAVRAASQSLRGFAVDYRLAAQQPARLLAAPAGVVVHESLMELNLKLLHEGDLLAFLSALDNQHAGLALPRSCTIQRLASGPFSARFEPKLVAECSLVWITLSPVERQP
;
A
#
# COMPACT_ATOMS: atom_id res chain seq x y z
N MET A 1 -1.48 34.61 -63.56
CA MET A 1 -1.09 33.88 -62.27
C MET A 1 -0.20 32.72 -62.67
N SER A 2 1.03 32.66 -62.12
CA SER A 2 1.98 31.61 -62.48
C SER A 2 1.62 30.32 -61.75
N LEU A 3 1.66 29.14 -62.42
CA LEU A 3 1.46 27.81 -61.81
C LEU A 3 2.38 27.58 -60.62
N ALA A 4 3.57 28.18 -60.60
CA ALA A 4 4.52 28.16 -59.49
C ALA A 4 3.96 28.83 -58.21
N ALA A 5 3.29 29.96 -58.30
CA ALA A 5 2.70 30.67 -57.17
C ALA A 5 1.55 29.86 -56.51
N VAL A 6 0.76 29.15 -57.33
CA VAL A 6 -0.31 28.26 -56.81
C VAL A 6 0.29 27.04 -56.10
N GLY A 7 1.38 26.50 -56.63
CA GLY A 7 2.09 25.36 -55.97
C GLY A 7 2.68 25.76 -54.61
N GLU A 8 3.25 26.94 -54.51
CA GLU A 8 3.81 27.46 -53.24
C GLU A 8 2.71 27.77 -52.22
N ALA A 9 1.62 28.38 -52.63
CA ALA A 9 0.47 28.63 -51.74
C ALA A 9 -0.13 27.30 -51.19
N ARG A 10 -0.20 26.25 -52.00
CA ARG A 10 -0.64 24.93 -51.54
C ARG A 10 0.30 24.32 -50.49
N ARG A 11 1.62 24.41 -50.70
CA ARG A 11 2.60 23.91 -49.71
C ARG A 11 2.50 24.64 -48.37
N VAL A 12 2.35 25.96 -48.40
CA VAL A 12 2.17 26.78 -47.20
C VAL A 12 0.89 26.37 -46.48
N LEU A 13 -0.22 26.20 -47.21
CA LEU A 13 -1.49 25.78 -46.62
C LEU A 13 -1.37 24.40 -45.97
N GLU A 14 -0.78 23.42 -46.64
CA GLU A 14 -0.56 22.07 -46.10
C GLU A 14 0.32 22.10 -44.83
N GLN A 15 1.37 22.96 -44.86
CA GLN A 15 2.24 23.15 -43.70
C GLN A 15 1.50 23.72 -42.49
N GLU A 16 0.69 24.75 -42.70
CA GLU A 16 -0.09 25.37 -41.63
C GLU A 16 -1.21 24.47 -41.14
N GLN A 17 -1.83 23.66 -42.00
CA GLN A 17 -2.80 22.63 -41.59
C GLN A 17 -2.14 21.56 -40.72
N SER A 18 -0.92 21.11 -41.08
CA SER A 18 -0.19 20.13 -40.29
C SER A 18 0.22 20.70 -38.93
N ARG A 19 0.68 21.96 -38.87
CA ARG A 19 0.98 22.68 -37.62
C ARG A 19 -0.25 22.77 -36.72
N LEU A 20 -1.40 23.15 -37.31
CA LEU A 20 -2.66 23.26 -36.58
C LEU A 20 -3.10 21.90 -36.03
N ALA A 21 -3.00 20.84 -36.83
CA ALA A 21 -3.32 19.46 -36.39
C ALA A 21 -2.42 19.03 -35.24
N ALA A 22 -1.10 19.26 -35.32
CA ALA A 22 -0.15 18.96 -34.25
C ALA A 22 -0.43 19.75 -32.97
N ALA A 23 -0.78 21.05 -33.09
CA ALA A 23 -1.14 21.86 -31.93
C ALA A 23 -2.42 21.37 -31.25
N ARG A 24 -3.44 21.01 -32.04
CA ARG A 24 -4.68 20.41 -31.51
C ARG A 24 -4.42 19.07 -30.83
N ALA A 25 -3.59 18.20 -31.39
CA ALA A 25 -3.24 16.91 -30.78
C ALA A 25 -2.55 17.11 -29.42
N ARG A 26 -1.60 18.07 -29.33
CA ARG A 26 -0.94 18.43 -28.06
C ARG A 26 -1.94 18.95 -27.02
N LEU A 27 -2.86 19.82 -27.41
CA LEU A 27 -3.88 20.35 -26.51
C LEU A 27 -4.78 19.23 -25.98
N ASN A 28 -5.25 18.35 -26.84
CA ASN A 28 -6.06 17.20 -26.44
C ASN A 28 -5.31 16.28 -25.45
N GLN A 29 -4.02 16.02 -25.72
CA GLN A 29 -3.19 15.22 -24.80
C GLN A 29 -3.09 15.87 -23.42
N VAL A 30 -2.82 17.18 -23.34
CA VAL A 30 -2.75 17.91 -22.07
C VAL A 30 -4.08 17.87 -21.33
N ASP A 31 -5.19 18.01 -22.05
CA ASP A 31 -6.53 17.91 -21.44
C ASP A 31 -6.83 16.50 -20.91
N GLU A 32 -6.41 15.46 -21.61
CA GLU A 32 -6.53 14.07 -21.12
C GLU A 32 -5.67 13.82 -19.89
N GLU A 33 -4.42 14.27 -19.88
CA GLU A 33 -3.52 14.19 -18.74
C GLU A 33 -4.09 14.93 -17.52
N ARG A 34 -4.63 16.13 -17.71
CA ARG A 34 -5.28 16.90 -16.65
C ARG A 34 -6.47 16.15 -16.06
N ARG A 35 -7.36 15.63 -16.91
CA ARG A 35 -8.52 14.84 -16.45
C ARG A 35 -8.10 13.58 -15.72
N ALA A 36 -7.02 12.92 -16.15
CA ALA A 36 -6.48 11.78 -15.45
C ALA A 36 -5.96 12.16 -14.05
N LEU A 37 -5.21 13.27 -13.94
CA LEU A 37 -4.75 13.81 -12.66
C LEU A 37 -5.93 14.16 -11.73
N GLU A 38 -6.92 14.88 -12.22
CA GLU A 38 -8.12 15.24 -11.43
C GLU A 38 -8.84 13.99 -10.90
N ARG A 39 -8.91 12.93 -11.69
CA ARG A 39 -9.57 11.66 -11.32
C ARG A 39 -8.80 10.86 -10.30
N TYR A 40 -7.48 10.75 -10.45
CA TYR A 40 -6.67 9.81 -9.66
C TYR A 40 -5.94 10.45 -8.49
N ALA A 41 -5.72 11.77 -8.49
CA ALA A 41 -5.00 12.45 -7.42
C ALA A 41 -5.64 12.30 -6.03
N PRO A 42 -6.97 12.28 -5.87
CA PRO A 42 -7.57 12.05 -4.54
C PRO A 42 -7.23 10.66 -3.99
N ALA A 43 -7.33 9.61 -4.81
CA ALA A 43 -7.01 8.23 -4.40
C ALA A 43 -5.52 8.09 -4.09
N TYR A 44 -4.65 8.66 -4.90
CA TYR A 44 -3.20 8.67 -4.65
C TYR A 44 -2.85 9.36 -3.33
N ARG A 45 -3.46 10.52 -3.05
CA ARG A 45 -3.26 11.22 -1.77
C ARG A 45 -3.75 10.41 -0.58
N ALA A 46 -4.85 9.67 -0.71
CA ALA A 46 -5.33 8.76 0.34
C ALA A 46 -4.31 7.63 0.62
N LEU A 47 -3.72 7.03 -0.41
CA LEU A 47 -2.67 6.01 -0.27
C LEU A 47 -1.40 6.56 0.39
N LEU A 48 -1.01 7.80 0.05
CA LEU A 48 0.10 8.50 0.71
C LEU A 48 -0.20 8.73 2.18
N ALA A 49 -1.39 9.26 2.50
CA ALA A 49 -1.81 9.52 3.88
C ALA A 49 -1.91 8.25 4.72
N ALA A 50 -2.30 7.13 4.11
CA ALA A 50 -2.33 5.82 4.75
C ALA A 50 -0.94 5.16 4.88
N GLY A 51 0.15 5.79 4.42
CA GLY A 51 1.50 5.23 4.49
C GLY A 51 1.73 4.01 3.58
N ILE A 52 0.88 3.80 2.57
CA ILE A 52 1.01 2.70 1.61
C ILE A 52 2.00 3.06 0.49
N VAL A 53 2.00 4.32 0.08
CA VAL A 53 2.96 4.84 -0.91
C VAL A 53 4.08 5.60 -0.21
N GLY A 54 5.31 5.26 -0.52
CA GLY A 54 6.51 5.89 0.04
C GLY A 54 7.40 4.92 0.84
N PRO A 55 8.33 5.44 1.66
CA PRO A 55 9.22 4.63 2.48
C PRO A 55 8.45 3.89 3.59
N GLU A 56 8.99 2.77 4.06
CA GLU A 56 8.40 2.03 5.17
C GLU A 56 8.36 2.87 6.47
N GLN A 57 7.21 2.81 7.14
CA GLN A 57 6.94 3.56 8.36
C GLN A 57 6.96 2.64 9.59
N ARG A 58 8.11 2.02 9.86
CA ARG A 58 8.30 1.01 10.91
C ARG A 58 7.81 1.44 12.29
N VAL A 59 8.08 2.69 12.65
CA VAL A 59 7.66 3.24 13.96
C VAL A 59 6.15 3.26 14.06
N ASN A 60 5.46 3.74 13.02
CA ASN A 60 3.99 3.79 12.99
C ASN A 60 3.39 2.37 13.07
N TRP A 61 4.01 1.38 12.41
CA TRP A 61 3.56 -0.02 12.47
C TRP A 61 3.70 -0.60 13.87
N ILE A 62 4.82 -0.33 14.55
CA ILE A 62 5.05 -0.77 15.92
C ILE A 62 4.06 -0.10 16.88
N ASP A 63 3.80 1.19 16.72
CA ASP A 63 2.85 1.91 17.54
C ASP A 63 1.41 1.42 17.31
N ALA A 64 1.05 1.08 16.06
CA ALA A 64 -0.23 0.46 15.75
C ALA A 64 -0.39 -0.92 16.44
N VAL A 65 0.65 -1.76 16.42
CA VAL A 65 0.64 -3.05 17.14
C VAL A 65 0.48 -2.84 18.63
N ARG A 66 1.20 -1.88 19.22
CA ARG A 66 1.07 -1.53 20.64
C ARG A 66 -0.33 -1.03 20.99
N ALA A 67 -0.91 -0.16 20.16
CA ALA A 67 -2.27 0.32 20.35
C ALA A 67 -3.28 -0.83 20.24
N ALA A 68 -3.16 -1.68 19.23
CA ALA A 68 -4.02 -2.84 19.06
C ALA A 68 -3.90 -3.85 20.23
N SER A 69 -2.72 -3.97 20.85
CA SER A 69 -2.50 -4.88 22.00
C SER A 69 -3.37 -4.53 23.22
N GLN A 70 -3.87 -3.30 23.30
CA GLN A 70 -4.80 -2.90 24.37
C GLN A 70 -6.11 -3.72 24.34
N SER A 71 -6.49 -4.25 23.15
CA SER A 71 -7.64 -5.18 23.04
C SER A 71 -7.42 -6.52 23.74
N LEU A 72 -6.18 -6.89 24.03
CA LEU A 72 -5.79 -8.17 24.64
C LEU A 72 -5.80 -8.17 26.18
N ARG A 73 -6.51 -7.24 26.77
CA ARG A 73 -6.76 -7.21 28.24
C ARG A 73 -5.49 -7.23 29.09
N GLY A 74 -4.40 -6.64 28.59
CA GLY A 74 -3.12 -6.52 29.31
C GLY A 74 -2.11 -7.64 29.06
N PHE A 75 -2.39 -8.57 28.16
CA PHE A 75 -1.36 -9.50 27.71
C PHE A 75 -0.40 -8.81 26.74
N ALA A 76 0.89 -9.06 26.92
CA ALA A 76 1.93 -8.52 26.06
C ALA A 76 1.89 -9.16 24.66
N VAL A 77 2.22 -8.37 23.65
CA VAL A 77 2.47 -8.83 22.28
C VAL A 77 3.96 -8.73 22.02
N ASP A 78 4.58 -9.87 21.72
CA ASP A 78 5.94 -9.90 21.26
C ASP A 78 5.94 -9.82 19.72
N TYR A 79 6.84 -9.02 19.16
CA TYR A 79 6.94 -8.86 17.70
C TYR A 79 8.38 -8.87 17.22
N ARG A 80 8.57 -9.33 16.00
CA ARG A 80 9.82 -9.24 15.25
C ARG A 80 9.52 -8.72 13.84
N LEU A 81 10.21 -7.66 13.42
CA LEU A 81 10.05 -7.06 12.09
C LEU A 81 11.30 -7.31 11.27
N ALA A 82 11.16 -8.03 10.16
CA ALA A 82 12.22 -8.31 9.21
C ALA A 82 12.59 -7.09 8.36
N ALA A 83 13.70 -7.18 7.62
CA ALA A 83 14.07 -6.16 6.65
C ALA A 83 13.08 -6.15 5.47
N GLN A 84 12.86 -4.98 4.89
CA GLN A 84 12.06 -4.80 3.68
C GLN A 84 12.70 -5.55 2.52
N GLN A 85 11.88 -6.18 1.70
CA GLN A 85 12.29 -6.85 0.48
C GLN A 85 11.26 -6.63 -0.64
N PRO A 86 11.64 -6.80 -1.91
CA PRO A 86 10.67 -6.78 -2.99
C PRO A 86 9.63 -7.89 -2.81
N ALA A 87 8.35 -7.55 -3.01
CA ALA A 87 7.26 -8.52 -2.89
C ALA A 87 7.35 -9.56 -4.01
N ARG A 88 7.32 -10.85 -3.64
CA ARG A 88 7.46 -11.95 -4.60
C ARG A 88 6.12 -12.46 -5.14
N LEU A 89 5.05 -12.27 -4.37
CA LEU A 89 3.73 -12.84 -4.66
C LEU A 89 2.76 -11.86 -5.30
N LEU A 90 3.09 -10.57 -5.33
CA LEU A 90 2.24 -9.52 -5.88
C LEU A 90 2.82 -9.03 -7.20
N ALA A 91 2.05 -9.18 -8.28
CA ALA A 91 2.39 -8.59 -9.55
C ALA A 91 2.30 -7.06 -9.45
N ALA A 92 3.43 -6.37 -9.66
CA ALA A 92 3.45 -4.92 -9.65
C ALA A 92 2.94 -4.36 -10.99
N PRO A 93 2.13 -3.30 -10.99
CA PRO A 93 1.83 -2.53 -12.20
C PRO A 93 3.11 -1.93 -12.79
N ALA A 94 3.12 -1.65 -14.09
CA ALA A 94 4.25 -0.99 -14.72
C ALA A 94 4.55 0.36 -14.04
N GLY A 95 5.82 0.62 -13.74
CA GLY A 95 6.27 1.85 -13.10
C GLY A 95 6.16 1.90 -11.57
N VAL A 96 5.77 0.79 -10.92
CA VAL A 96 5.67 0.68 -9.46
C VAL A 96 6.46 -0.53 -8.98
N VAL A 97 7.17 -0.38 -7.87
CA VAL A 97 7.78 -1.49 -7.12
C VAL A 97 6.95 -1.72 -5.86
N VAL A 98 6.55 -2.97 -5.66
CA VAL A 98 5.88 -3.40 -4.43
C VAL A 98 6.92 -3.99 -3.48
N HIS A 99 6.94 -3.49 -2.27
CA HIS A 99 7.80 -4.00 -1.20
C HIS A 99 6.98 -4.67 -0.13
N GLU A 100 7.57 -5.67 0.52
CA GLU A 100 6.99 -6.35 1.67
C GLU A 100 7.95 -6.35 2.86
N SER A 101 7.41 -6.15 4.06
CA SER A 101 8.12 -6.29 5.33
C SER A 101 7.36 -7.27 6.21
N LEU A 102 7.99 -8.40 6.50
CA LEU A 102 7.40 -9.45 7.33
C LEU A 102 7.46 -9.06 8.80
N MET A 103 6.33 -9.14 9.48
CA MET A 103 6.22 -9.00 10.93
C MET A 103 5.69 -10.30 11.52
N GLU A 104 6.47 -10.90 12.40
CA GLU A 104 6.07 -12.04 13.21
C GLU A 104 5.53 -11.53 14.54
N LEU A 105 4.37 -12.05 14.96
CA LEU A 105 3.71 -11.71 16.22
C LEU A 105 3.51 -12.95 17.06
N ASN A 106 3.78 -12.84 18.35
CA ASN A 106 3.40 -13.83 19.35
C ASN A 106 2.43 -13.18 20.33
N LEU A 107 1.19 -13.68 20.37
CA LEU A 107 0.07 -13.13 21.12
C LEU A 107 -0.39 -14.13 22.19
N LYS A 108 -0.53 -13.67 23.42
CA LYS A 108 -1.15 -14.42 24.49
C LYS A 108 -2.64 -14.07 24.55
N LEU A 109 -3.51 -15.09 24.52
CA LEU A 109 -4.96 -14.91 24.36
C LEU A 109 -5.70 -15.70 25.44
N LEU A 110 -6.92 -15.24 25.79
CA LEU A 110 -7.86 -16.02 26.61
C LEU A 110 -8.69 -16.97 25.74
N HIS A 111 -9.12 -16.49 24.58
CA HIS A 111 -9.92 -17.25 23.61
C HIS A 111 -9.61 -16.76 22.18
N GLU A 112 -10.06 -17.50 21.20
CA GLU A 112 -9.79 -17.25 19.78
C GLU A 112 -10.33 -15.88 19.30
N GLY A 113 -11.43 -15.40 19.89
CA GLY A 113 -11.99 -14.09 19.60
C GLY A 113 -11.06 -12.92 19.90
N ASP A 114 -10.11 -13.09 20.83
CA ASP A 114 -9.12 -12.05 21.14
C ASP A 114 -8.19 -11.78 19.93
N LEU A 115 -7.86 -12.83 19.14
CA LEU A 115 -7.09 -12.66 17.91
C LEU A 115 -7.84 -11.79 16.88
N LEU A 116 -9.14 -12.07 16.69
CA LEU A 116 -9.96 -11.30 15.77
C LEU A 116 -10.10 -9.85 16.23
N ALA A 117 -10.28 -9.64 17.54
CA ALA A 117 -10.34 -8.31 18.13
C ALA A 117 -9.02 -7.53 17.92
N PHE A 118 -7.88 -8.20 18.11
CA PHE A 118 -6.57 -7.62 17.87
C PHE A 118 -6.36 -7.24 16.39
N LEU A 119 -6.66 -8.15 15.46
CA LEU A 119 -6.50 -7.88 14.02
C LEU A 119 -7.41 -6.75 13.56
N SER A 120 -8.66 -6.71 14.04
CA SER A 120 -9.59 -5.61 13.76
C SER A 120 -9.10 -4.29 14.37
N ALA A 121 -8.57 -4.31 15.61
CA ALA A 121 -8.02 -3.13 16.24
C ALA A 121 -6.77 -2.61 15.49
N LEU A 122 -5.94 -3.52 14.96
CA LEU A 122 -4.77 -3.17 14.16
C LEU A 122 -5.17 -2.49 12.84
N ASP A 123 -6.15 -3.04 12.14
CA ASP A 123 -6.67 -2.47 10.88
C ASP A 123 -7.22 -1.06 11.09
N ASN A 124 -7.92 -0.84 12.20
CA ASN A 124 -8.47 0.47 12.57
C ASN A 124 -7.41 1.54 12.91
N GLN A 125 -6.15 1.18 13.09
CA GLN A 125 -5.07 2.17 13.30
C GLN A 125 -4.68 2.92 12.01
N HIS A 126 -5.07 2.40 10.85
CA HIS A 126 -4.75 3.00 9.53
C HIS A 126 -3.25 3.34 9.35
N ALA A 127 -2.37 2.53 9.95
CA ALA A 127 -0.93 2.76 9.94
C ALA A 127 -0.22 2.24 8.68
N GLY A 128 -0.97 1.82 7.67
CA GLY A 128 -0.49 1.21 6.44
C GLY A 128 -1.33 0.01 6.03
N LEU A 129 -0.86 -0.77 5.08
CA LEU A 129 -1.51 -2.00 4.63
C LEU A 129 -0.82 -3.21 5.26
N ALA A 130 -1.42 -3.78 6.29
CA ALA A 130 -0.99 -5.02 6.92
C ALA A 130 -1.88 -6.18 6.47
N LEU A 131 -1.28 -7.21 5.88
CA LEU A 131 -2.00 -8.40 5.40
C LEU A 131 -1.60 -9.61 6.26
N PRO A 132 -2.55 -10.26 6.96
CA PRO A 132 -2.27 -11.52 7.63
C PRO A 132 -1.92 -12.60 6.60
N ARG A 133 -0.74 -13.22 6.74
CA ARG A 133 -0.30 -14.32 5.87
C ARG A 133 -0.69 -15.67 6.48
N SER A 134 -0.44 -15.84 7.76
CA SER A 134 -0.80 -17.05 8.51
C SER A 134 -0.91 -16.73 9.99
N CYS A 135 -1.80 -17.45 10.69
CA CYS A 135 -1.86 -17.48 12.14
C CYS A 135 -2.08 -18.92 12.61
N THR A 136 -1.27 -19.35 13.54
CA THR A 136 -1.42 -20.65 14.21
C THR A 136 -1.78 -20.42 15.67
N ILE A 137 -2.88 -21.01 16.12
CA ILE A 137 -3.32 -20.92 17.51
C ILE A 137 -3.06 -22.26 18.20
N GLN A 138 -2.40 -22.21 19.35
CA GLN A 138 -2.12 -23.37 20.16
C GLN A 138 -2.67 -23.18 21.57
N ARG A 139 -3.22 -24.25 22.14
CA ARG A 139 -3.67 -24.24 23.52
C ARG A 139 -2.47 -24.42 24.44
N LEU A 140 -2.35 -23.52 25.42
CA LEU A 140 -1.39 -23.70 26.50
C LEU A 140 -1.84 -24.86 27.39
N ALA A 141 -0.88 -25.66 27.90
CA ALA A 141 -1.18 -26.79 28.74
C ALA A 141 -2.07 -26.39 29.93
N SER A 142 -3.22 -27.03 30.06
CA SER A 142 -4.15 -26.79 31.15
C SER A 142 -3.56 -27.35 32.43
N GLY A 143 -3.07 -26.47 33.31
CA GLY A 143 -2.88 -26.81 34.71
C GLY A 143 -4.24 -27.01 35.40
N PRO A 144 -4.25 -27.43 36.71
CA PRO A 144 -5.48 -27.47 37.50
C PRO A 144 -6.17 -26.09 37.38
N PHE A 145 -7.51 -26.09 37.39
CA PHE A 145 -8.31 -24.88 37.22
C PHE A 145 -7.80 -23.78 38.15
N SER A 146 -7.28 -22.70 37.55
CA SER A 146 -6.80 -21.55 38.26
C SER A 146 -7.84 -20.44 38.10
N ALA A 147 -8.26 -19.82 39.21
CA ALA A 147 -9.09 -18.62 39.20
C ALA A 147 -8.33 -17.38 38.75
N ARG A 148 -7.03 -17.50 38.45
CA ARG A 148 -6.20 -16.41 37.96
C ARG A 148 -6.51 -16.09 36.50
N PHE A 149 -6.43 -14.81 36.18
CA PHE A 149 -6.53 -14.32 34.82
C PHE A 149 -5.22 -14.61 34.06
N GLU A 150 -5.14 -15.78 33.45
CA GLU A 150 -3.97 -16.30 32.76
C GLU A 150 -4.31 -16.62 31.31
N PRO A 151 -3.39 -16.43 30.36
CA PRO A 151 -3.62 -16.78 28.97
C PRO A 151 -3.87 -18.26 28.82
N LYS A 152 -4.82 -18.64 27.96
CA LYS A 152 -5.17 -20.05 27.69
C LYS A 152 -4.66 -20.49 26.32
N LEU A 153 -4.38 -19.55 25.44
CA LEU A 153 -3.92 -19.77 24.08
C LEU A 153 -2.69 -18.91 23.79
N VAL A 154 -1.89 -19.36 22.85
CA VAL A 154 -0.88 -18.55 22.18
C VAL A 154 -1.17 -18.57 20.69
N ALA A 155 -1.11 -17.42 20.04
CA ALA A 155 -1.19 -17.29 18.59
C ALA A 155 0.14 -16.79 18.04
N GLU A 156 0.67 -17.53 17.07
CA GLU A 156 1.83 -17.12 16.26
C GLU A 156 1.32 -16.69 14.90
N CYS A 157 1.45 -15.39 14.60
CA CYS A 157 0.97 -14.81 13.38
C CYS A 157 2.11 -14.21 12.56
N SER A 158 2.01 -14.34 11.24
CA SER A 158 2.82 -13.62 10.27
C SER A 158 1.96 -12.59 9.58
N LEU A 159 2.33 -11.32 9.69
CA LEU A 159 1.75 -10.20 8.94
C LEU A 159 2.75 -9.70 7.91
N VAL A 160 2.24 -9.26 6.78
CA VAL A 160 3.07 -8.61 5.74
C VAL A 160 2.61 -7.17 5.58
N TRP A 161 3.51 -6.24 5.86
CA TRP A 161 3.30 -4.82 5.58
C TRP A 161 3.71 -4.52 4.15
N ILE A 162 2.81 -3.91 3.39
CA ILE A 162 3.01 -3.58 1.98
C ILE A 162 3.27 -2.10 1.83
N THR A 163 4.31 -1.77 1.06
CA THR A 163 4.59 -0.40 0.61
C THR A 163 4.87 -0.37 -0.88
N LEU A 164 4.56 0.76 -1.49
CA LEU A 164 4.70 1.01 -2.92
C LEU A 164 5.70 2.14 -3.15
N SER A 165 6.63 1.95 -4.06
CA SER A 165 7.50 3.02 -4.53
C SER A 165 7.46 3.15 -6.05
N PRO A 166 7.61 4.36 -6.62
CA PRO A 166 7.81 4.48 -8.06
C PRO A 166 9.12 3.83 -8.47
N VAL A 167 9.16 3.24 -9.67
CA VAL A 167 10.43 2.81 -10.27
C VAL A 167 11.26 4.07 -10.51
N GLU A 168 12.44 4.16 -9.88
CA GLU A 168 13.38 5.24 -10.19
C GLU A 168 13.78 5.11 -11.66
N ARG A 169 13.40 6.11 -12.46
CA ARG A 169 13.97 6.25 -13.81
C ARG A 169 15.42 6.65 -13.62
N GLN A 170 16.33 5.76 -13.88
CA GLN A 170 17.73 6.16 -14.02
C GLN A 170 17.81 7.20 -15.15
N PRO A 171 18.51 8.32 -14.93
CA PRO A 171 18.69 9.37 -15.91
C PRO A 171 19.47 8.91 -17.14
#